data_08d339c8665eaf8db336590dcedea079
#
_entry.id   08d339c8665eaf8db336590dcedea079
#
_cell.length_a   1.000
_cell.length_b   1.000
_cell.length_c   1.000
_cell.angle_alpha   90.00
_cell.angle_beta   90.00
_cell.angle_gamma   90.00
#
_symmetry.space_group_name_H-M   'P 1'
#
loop_
_entity.id
_entity.type
_entity.pdbx_description
1 polymer ?
#
loop_
_entity_poly.entity_id
_entity_poly.type
_entity_poly.pdbx_seq_one_letter_code
_entity_poly.pdbx_strand_id
1 'polypeptide(L)'
;MLFNVVEEMSIAAGLPMPKVYIVDDSAPNAFATGRSPEHASVAVTSGLLEKLDRDELQGVIAHEMSHVANFDIRYSMLVGILVGTTVLISDFFLRGLWFGGGRGGGRRGGEGGGQLQLIMMLIAIVLAILAPLFARLLQLSISRQREFLADATAVQLTRNPKGLADALQKISGDREVLEAANRATAHLYIVNPIKKFEKRSKGLFSTHPPIEERIQILRALEAGGIAETTGQTSTDTP
;
A
#
# COMPACT_ATOMS: atom_id res chain seq x y z
N MET A 1 13.05 -25.24 -0.80
CA MET A 1 13.30 -24.05 0.06
C MET A 1 12.02 -23.27 0.28
N LEU A 2 11.36 -22.72 -0.76
CA LEU A 2 10.19 -21.86 -0.64
C LEU A 2 9.08 -22.41 0.26
N PHE A 3 8.61 -23.64 0.00
CA PHE A 3 7.53 -24.27 0.76
C PHE A 3 7.81 -24.28 2.28
N ASN A 4 9.02 -24.70 2.67
CA ASN A 4 9.41 -24.75 4.08
C ASN A 4 9.43 -23.35 4.73
N VAL A 5 9.91 -22.33 4.00
CA VAL A 5 9.91 -20.95 4.50
C VAL A 5 8.47 -20.42 4.69
N VAL A 6 7.56 -20.70 3.75
CA VAL A 6 6.15 -20.30 3.89
C VAL A 6 5.48 -21.03 5.05
N GLU A 7 5.76 -22.33 5.24
CA GLU A 7 5.24 -23.11 6.36
C GLU A 7 5.74 -22.57 7.70
N GLU A 8 7.05 -22.30 7.83
CA GLU A 8 7.64 -21.69 9.02
C GLU A 8 6.99 -20.35 9.37
N MET A 9 6.81 -19.47 8.37
CA MET A 9 6.18 -18.17 8.59
C MET A 9 4.69 -18.27 8.89
N SER A 10 4.01 -19.27 8.33
CA SER A 10 2.61 -19.56 8.69
C SER A 10 2.47 -19.96 10.14
N ILE A 11 3.35 -20.85 10.62
CA ILE A 11 3.40 -21.27 12.04
C ILE A 11 3.73 -20.08 12.94
N ALA A 12 4.75 -19.30 12.59
CA ALA A 12 5.17 -18.13 13.37
C ALA A 12 4.06 -17.08 13.48
N ALA A 13 3.29 -16.87 12.40
CA ALA A 13 2.18 -15.93 12.34
C ALA A 13 0.87 -16.48 12.94
N GLY A 14 0.80 -17.78 13.28
CA GLY A 14 -0.43 -18.43 13.73
C GLY A 14 -1.52 -18.49 12.65
N LEU A 15 -1.13 -18.59 11.38
CA LEU A 15 -2.03 -18.58 10.24
C LEU A 15 -2.09 -19.96 9.56
N PRO A 16 -3.22 -20.29 8.91
CA PRO A 16 -3.27 -21.45 8.02
C PRO A 16 -2.22 -21.31 6.90
N MET A 17 -1.65 -22.45 6.48
CA MET A 17 -0.73 -22.49 5.37
C MET A 17 -1.40 -21.98 4.07
N PRO A 18 -0.91 -20.90 3.45
CA PRO A 18 -1.46 -20.40 2.21
C PRO A 18 -1.11 -21.31 1.03
N LYS A 19 -1.84 -21.20 -0.07
CA LYS A 19 -1.43 -21.84 -1.33
C LYS A 19 -0.19 -21.16 -1.85
N VAL A 20 0.81 -21.94 -2.26
CA VAL A 20 2.10 -21.44 -2.74
C VAL A 20 2.18 -21.60 -4.25
N TYR A 21 2.53 -20.53 -4.96
CA TYR A 21 2.68 -20.51 -6.41
C TYR A 21 4.05 -19.97 -6.80
N ILE A 22 4.62 -20.51 -7.86
CA ILE A 22 5.79 -19.97 -8.53
C ILE A 22 5.34 -19.38 -9.87
N VAL A 23 5.71 -18.12 -10.09
CA VAL A 23 5.48 -17.43 -11.37
C VAL A 23 6.79 -17.50 -12.15
N ASP A 24 6.72 -18.01 -13.38
CA ASP A 24 7.88 -18.08 -14.27
C ASP A 24 8.16 -16.69 -14.87
N ASP A 25 9.00 -15.94 -14.15
CA ASP A 25 9.40 -14.57 -14.50
C ASP A 25 10.77 -14.30 -13.86
N SER A 26 11.73 -13.78 -14.64
CA SER A 26 13.10 -13.51 -14.20
C SER A 26 13.21 -12.28 -13.27
N ALA A 27 12.24 -11.37 -13.33
CA ALA A 27 12.23 -10.21 -12.45
C ALA A 27 11.88 -10.62 -11.01
N PRO A 28 12.71 -10.24 -10.00
CA PRO A 28 12.50 -10.66 -8.62
C PRO A 28 11.28 -9.96 -8.02
N ASN A 29 10.26 -10.74 -7.66
CA ASN A 29 9.08 -10.22 -6.97
C ASN A 29 8.30 -11.29 -6.20
N ALA A 30 7.48 -10.85 -5.25
CA ALA A 30 6.52 -11.68 -4.52
C ALA A 30 5.25 -10.88 -4.24
N PHE A 31 4.16 -11.59 -3.99
CA PHE A 31 2.91 -10.99 -3.53
C PHE A 31 2.01 -12.01 -2.82
N ALA A 32 1.21 -11.51 -1.89
CA ALA A 32 0.13 -12.28 -1.29
C ALA A 32 -1.23 -11.81 -1.82
N THR A 33 -2.18 -12.73 -1.91
CA THR A 33 -3.56 -12.43 -2.28
C THR A 33 -4.51 -13.35 -1.52
N GLY A 34 -5.79 -12.99 -1.47
CA GLY A 34 -6.83 -13.78 -0.81
C GLY A 34 -7.80 -12.91 -0.01
N ARG A 35 -9.02 -13.39 0.16
CA ARG A 35 -10.07 -12.67 0.88
C ARG A 35 -9.98 -12.81 2.41
N SER A 36 -9.25 -13.79 2.91
CA SER A 36 -9.03 -14.08 4.33
C SER A 36 -7.82 -14.98 4.49
N PRO A 37 -7.26 -15.14 5.71
CA PRO A 37 -6.15 -16.06 5.96
C PRO A 37 -6.39 -17.49 5.47
N GLU A 38 -7.61 -18.03 5.63
CA GLU A 38 -7.98 -19.37 5.19
C GLU A 38 -8.03 -19.53 3.66
N HIS A 39 -8.07 -18.41 2.94
CA HIS A 39 -8.13 -18.37 1.47
C HIS A 39 -6.94 -17.61 0.90
N ALA A 40 -5.84 -17.53 1.67
CA ALA A 40 -4.65 -16.85 1.24
C ALA A 40 -3.85 -17.67 0.21
N SER A 41 -3.16 -16.96 -0.64
CA SER A 41 -2.19 -17.49 -1.58
C SER A 41 -0.97 -16.58 -1.62
N VAL A 42 0.21 -17.17 -1.69
CA VAL A 42 1.49 -16.46 -1.85
C VAL A 42 2.09 -16.88 -3.19
N ALA A 43 2.48 -15.93 -3.99
CA ALA A 43 3.13 -16.15 -5.26
C ALA A 43 4.53 -15.50 -5.25
N VAL A 44 5.51 -16.22 -5.78
CA VAL A 44 6.91 -15.81 -5.82
C VAL A 44 7.43 -16.05 -7.23
N THR A 45 8.20 -15.13 -7.79
CA THR A 45 8.80 -15.31 -9.11
C THR A 45 10.02 -16.24 -9.05
N SER A 46 10.31 -16.95 -10.16
CA SER A 46 11.55 -17.73 -10.30
C SER A 46 12.78 -16.88 -10.08
N GLY A 47 12.81 -15.64 -10.61
CA GLY A 47 13.90 -14.70 -10.43
C GLY A 47 14.13 -14.27 -8.97
N LEU A 48 13.08 -14.21 -8.15
CA LEU A 48 13.26 -13.96 -6.70
C LEU A 48 13.97 -15.15 -6.03
N LEU A 49 13.54 -16.37 -6.36
CA LEU A 49 14.12 -17.60 -5.78
C LEU A 49 15.58 -17.82 -6.17
N GLU A 50 16.00 -17.33 -7.33
CA GLU A 50 17.37 -17.40 -7.80
C GLU A 50 18.29 -16.36 -7.14
N LYS A 51 17.73 -15.18 -6.79
CA LYS A 51 18.52 -14.02 -6.32
C LYS A 51 18.60 -13.93 -4.80
N LEU A 52 17.61 -14.46 -4.06
CA LEU A 52 17.56 -14.39 -2.61
C LEU A 52 18.08 -15.66 -1.95
N ASP A 53 18.84 -15.49 -0.88
CA ASP A 53 19.14 -16.58 0.04
C ASP A 53 17.93 -16.90 0.94
N ARG A 54 18.11 -17.87 1.86
CA ARG A 54 17.04 -18.35 2.72
C ARG A 54 16.53 -17.26 3.68
N ASP A 55 17.43 -16.50 4.28
CA ASP A 55 17.09 -15.49 5.29
C ASP A 55 16.39 -14.30 4.64
N GLU A 56 16.82 -13.91 3.46
CA GLU A 56 16.22 -12.87 2.65
C GLU A 56 14.81 -13.28 2.17
N LEU A 57 14.68 -14.52 1.68
CA LEU A 57 13.39 -15.09 1.30
C LEU A 57 12.45 -15.16 2.50
N GLN A 58 12.95 -15.53 3.68
CA GLN A 58 12.17 -15.57 4.91
C GLN A 58 11.65 -14.17 5.27
N GLY A 59 12.47 -13.13 5.14
CA GLY A 59 12.06 -11.74 5.34
C GLY A 59 10.93 -11.32 4.41
N VAL A 60 11.05 -11.62 3.12
CA VAL A 60 10.02 -11.33 2.11
C VAL A 60 8.73 -12.08 2.40
N ILE A 61 8.79 -13.38 2.66
CA ILE A 61 7.59 -14.18 2.96
C ILE A 61 6.93 -13.73 4.25
N ALA A 62 7.71 -13.36 5.29
CA ALA A 62 7.16 -12.81 6.52
C ALA A 62 6.43 -11.49 6.28
N HIS A 63 6.93 -10.64 5.39
CA HIS A 63 6.27 -9.40 4.99
C HIS A 63 4.93 -9.70 4.28
N GLU A 64 4.91 -10.61 3.32
CA GLU A 64 3.67 -11.03 2.63
C GLU A 64 2.66 -11.67 3.59
N MET A 65 3.13 -12.52 4.49
CA MET A 65 2.28 -13.13 5.53
C MET A 65 1.71 -12.09 6.51
N SER A 66 2.44 -10.99 6.74
CA SER A 66 1.94 -9.87 7.55
C SER A 66 0.74 -9.19 6.92
N HIS A 67 0.71 -9.02 5.61
CA HIS A 67 -0.46 -8.49 4.89
C HIS A 67 -1.68 -9.42 5.01
N VAL A 68 -1.45 -10.73 5.01
CA VAL A 68 -2.51 -11.73 5.23
C VAL A 68 -3.04 -11.64 6.66
N ALA A 69 -2.14 -11.60 7.67
CA ALA A 69 -2.49 -11.51 9.08
C ALA A 69 -3.29 -10.24 9.41
N ASN A 70 -2.90 -9.12 8.83
CA ASN A 70 -3.50 -7.80 9.06
C ASN A 70 -4.75 -7.52 8.21
N PHE A 71 -5.21 -8.48 7.42
CA PHE A 71 -6.34 -8.31 6.48
C PHE A 71 -6.17 -7.14 5.49
N ASP A 72 -4.94 -6.84 5.08
CA ASP A 72 -4.62 -5.68 4.26
C ASP A 72 -5.32 -5.70 2.91
N ILE A 73 -5.48 -6.89 2.34
CA ILE A 73 -6.17 -7.10 1.06
C ILE A 73 -7.65 -6.69 1.19
N ARG A 74 -8.34 -7.15 2.25
CA ARG A 74 -9.74 -6.77 2.50
C ARG A 74 -9.88 -5.27 2.75
N TYR A 75 -8.96 -4.72 3.53
CA TYR A 75 -8.93 -3.29 3.81
C TYR A 75 -8.74 -2.48 2.52
N SER A 76 -7.77 -2.85 1.68
CA SER A 76 -7.51 -2.19 0.40
C SER A 76 -8.69 -2.27 -0.55
N MET A 77 -9.40 -3.41 -0.60
CA MET A 77 -10.65 -3.56 -1.35
C MET A 77 -11.73 -2.60 -0.84
N LEU A 78 -11.97 -2.55 0.48
CA LEU A 78 -12.99 -1.68 1.07
C LEU A 78 -12.68 -0.20 0.77
N VAL A 79 -11.45 0.24 0.98
CA VAL A 79 -11.01 1.60 0.68
C VAL A 79 -11.15 1.90 -0.82
N GLY A 80 -10.78 0.96 -1.68
CA GLY A 80 -10.95 1.08 -3.14
C GLY A 80 -12.41 1.28 -3.54
N ILE A 81 -13.34 0.53 -2.95
CA ILE A 81 -14.78 0.68 -3.18
C ILE A 81 -15.27 2.07 -2.71
N LEU A 82 -14.86 2.51 -1.52
CA LEU A 82 -15.26 3.81 -0.98
C LEU A 82 -14.75 4.97 -1.84
N VAL A 83 -13.48 4.92 -2.24
CA VAL A 83 -12.89 5.92 -3.15
C VAL A 83 -13.59 5.89 -4.51
N GLY A 84 -13.78 4.70 -5.09
CA GLY A 84 -14.47 4.54 -6.37
C GLY A 84 -15.89 5.07 -6.33
N THR A 85 -16.65 4.78 -5.27
CA THR A 85 -18.00 5.30 -5.06
C THR A 85 -18.01 6.81 -4.95
N THR A 86 -17.06 7.40 -4.21
CA THR A 86 -16.91 8.85 -4.08
C THR A 86 -16.68 9.51 -5.45
N VAL A 87 -15.81 8.92 -6.27
CA VAL A 87 -15.52 9.39 -7.63
C VAL A 87 -16.78 9.32 -8.51
N LEU A 88 -17.51 8.19 -8.48
CA LEU A 88 -18.71 8.00 -9.27
C LEU A 88 -19.82 8.98 -8.88
N ILE A 89 -20.04 9.21 -7.58
CA ILE A 89 -21.03 10.18 -7.08
C ILE A 89 -20.63 11.60 -7.53
N SER A 90 -19.35 11.96 -7.41
CA SER A 90 -18.85 13.27 -7.83
C SER A 90 -19.03 13.48 -9.34
N ASP A 91 -18.71 12.47 -10.15
CA ASP A 91 -18.87 12.54 -11.62
C ASP A 91 -20.33 12.63 -12.03
N PHE A 92 -21.20 11.83 -11.40
CA PHE A 92 -22.65 11.89 -11.62
C PHE A 92 -23.21 13.29 -11.28
N PHE A 93 -22.79 13.85 -10.14
CA PHE A 93 -23.22 15.18 -9.71
C PHE A 93 -22.75 16.27 -10.69
N LEU A 94 -21.48 16.26 -11.08
CA LEU A 94 -20.91 17.22 -12.04
C LEU A 94 -21.60 17.11 -13.41
N ARG A 95 -21.85 15.90 -13.91
CA ARG A 95 -22.59 15.68 -15.17
C ARG A 95 -24.03 16.17 -15.05
N GLY A 96 -24.70 15.92 -13.92
CA GLY A 96 -26.03 16.42 -13.65
C GLY A 96 -26.12 17.93 -13.72
N LEU A 97 -25.12 18.65 -13.22
CA LEU A 97 -25.03 20.11 -13.33
C LEU A 97 -24.83 20.58 -14.79
N TRP A 98 -24.02 19.87 -15.57
CA TRP A 98 -23.75 20.22 -16.98
C TRP A 98 -24.91 19.92 -17.90
N PHE A 99 -25.61 18.79 -17.73
CA PHE A 99 -26.69 18.35 -18.59
C PHE A 99 -28.08 18.71 -18.05
N GLY A 100 -28.20 18.92 -16.73
CA GLY A 100 -29.49 19.27 -16.05
C GLY A 100 -29.81 20.77 -16.04
N GLY A 101 -28.83 21.63 -16.26
CA GLY A 101 -29.00 23.10 -16.27
C GLY A 101 -29.82 23.67 -17.43
N GLY A 102 -30.24 22.83 -18.39
CA GLY A 102 -30.95 23.26 -19.60
C GLY A 102 -32.48 22.98 -19.66
N ARG A 103 -33.05 22.23 -18.71
CA ARG A 103 -34.45 21.79 -18.82
C ARG A 103 -35.17 21.74 -17.49
N GLY A 104 -35.58 22.89 -17.00
CA GLY A 104 -36.42 22.98 -15.82
C GLY A 104 -36.61 24.42 -15.33
N GLY A 105 -37.00 25.30 -16.24
CA GLY A 105 -37.48 26.64 -15.90
C GLY A 105 -38.80 26.59 -15.15
N GLY A 106 -38.75 26.38 -13.85
CA GLY A 106 -39.82 26.61 -12.89
C GLY A 106 -39.50 27.85 -12.07
N ARG A 107 -39.81 29.03 -12.64
CA ARG A 107 -39.87 30.27 -11.87
C ARG A 107 -40.79 30.08 -10.68
N ARG A 108 -40.24 30.06 -9.46
CA ARG A 108 -40.98 30.52 -8.28
C ARG A 108 -40.05 31.41 -7.48
N GLY A 109 -40.49 32.68 -7.46
CA GLY A 109 -39.72 33.81 -7.00
C GLY A 109 -39.59 33.88 -5.49
N GLY A 110 -38.54 34.53 -5.11
CA GLY A 110 -38.22 35.06 -3.81
C GLY A 110 -36.93 35.80 -3.96
N GLU A 111 -36.91 37.09 -3.78
CA GLU A 111 -35.82 38.04 -4.04
C GLU A 111 -34.60 37.89 -3.15
N GLY A 112 -34.48 36.81 -2.36
CA GLY A 112 -33.29 36.46 -1.57
C GLY A 112 -32.73 35.06 -1.81
N GLY A 113 -33.41 34.20 -2.60
CA GLY A 113 -33.01 32.79 -2.77
C GLY A 113 -31.90 32.54 -3.78
N GLY A 114 -31.75 33.42 -4.78
CA GLY A 114 -30.81 33.20 -5.89
C GLY A 114 -29.33 33.23 -5.48
N GLN A 115 -28.98 34.13 -4.60
CA GLN A 115 -27.59 34.26 -4.11
C GLN A 115 -27.19 33.07 -3.24
N LEU A 116 -28.07 32.65 -2.34
CA LEU A 116 -27.83 31.47 -1.50
C LEU A 116 -27.71 30.20 -2.36
N GLN A 117 -28.56 30.05 -3.38
CA GLN A 117 -28.53 28.93 -4.32
C GLN A 117 -27.22 28.90 -5.11
N LEU A 118 -26.71 30.04 -5.59
CA LEU A 118 -25.43 30.14 -6.28
C LEU A 118 -24.27 29.77 -5.35
N ILE A 119 -24.27 30.24 -4.10
CA ILE A 119 -23.26 29.88 -3.10
C ILE A 119 -23.29 28.38 -2.83
N MET A 120 -24.46 27.79 -2.60
CA MET A 120 -24.59 26.35 -2.36
C MET A 120 -24.14 25.52 -3.57
N MET A 121 -24.45 25.97 -4.78
CA MET A 121 -23.98 25.33 -6.02
C MET A 121 -22.46 25.40 -6.15
N LEU A 122 -21.84 26.54 -5.85
CA LEU A 122 -20.39 26.69 -5.88
C LEU A 122 -19.71 25.79 -4.86
N ILE A 123 -20.22 25.74 -3.62
CA ILE A 123 -19.72 24.83 -2.57
C ILE A 123 -19.83 23.37 -3.04
N ALA A 124 -20.95 22.98 -3.62
CA ALA A 124 -21.18 21.63 -4.11
C ALA A 124 -20.19 21.24 -5.23
N ILE A 125 -19.91 22.15 -6.16
CA ILE A 125 -18.91 21.93 -7.22
C ILE A 125 -17.51 21.77 -6.62
N VAL A 126 -17.13 22.64 -5.69
CA VAL A 126 -15.82 22.55 -5.00
C VAL A 126 -15.70 21.23 -4.26
N LEU A 127 -16.70 20.81 -3.51
CA LEU A 127 -16.71 19.53 -2.81
C LEU A 127 -16.67 18.35 -3.77
N ALA A 128 -17.39 18.39 -4.88
CA ALA A 128 -17.37 17.33 -5.88
C ALA A 128 -15.98 17.13 -6.53
N ILE A 129 -15.18 18.19 -6.61
CA ILE A 129 -13.81 18.12 -7.12
C ILE A 129 -12.83 17.69 -6.01
N LEU A 130 -12.97 18.24 -4.82
CA LEU A 130 -12.02 18.00 -3.72
C LEU A 130 -12.22 16.65 -3.03
N ALA A 131 -13.47 16.14 -2.90
CA ALA A 131 -13.73 14.90 -2.19
C ALA A 131 -12.98 13.69 -2.77
N PRO A 132 -12.97 13.42 -4.10
CA PRO A 132 -12.20 12.33 -4.67
C PRO A 132 -10.68 12.52 -4.50
N LEU A 133 -10.19 13.77 -4.54
CA LEU A 133 -8.78 14.06 -4.30
C LEU A 133 -8.38 13.72 -2.86
N PHE A 134 -9.15 14.17 -1.87
CA PHE A 134 -8.91 13.83 -0.46
C PHE A 134 -9.04 12.34 -0.19
N ALA A 135 -10.05 11.68 -0.75
CA ALA A 135 -10.22 10.24 -0.63
C ALA A 135 -8.99 9.50 -1.17
N ARG A 136 -8.44 9.94 -2.31
CA ARG A 136 -7.24 9.37 -2.89
C ARG A 136 -5.99 9.59 -2.04
N LEU A 137 -5.79 10.81 -1.53
CA LEU A 137 -4.65 11.12 -0.65
C LEU A 137 -4.72 10.31 0.64
N LEU A 138 -5.90 10.15 1.23
CA LEU A 138 -6.11 9.32 2.41
C LEU A 138 -5.77 7.85 2.12
N GLN A 139 -6.25 7.30 1.00
CA GLN A 139 -5.93 5.95 0.56
C GLN A 139 -4.42 5.72 0.47
N LEU A 140 -3.68 6.64 -0.15
CA LEU A 140 -2.24 6.54 -0.31
C LEU A 140 -1.49 6.64 1.03
N SER A 141 -1.94 7.52 1.92
CA SER A 141 -1.34 7.67 3.26
C SER A 141 -1.48 6.38 4.08
N ILE A 142 -2.68 5.80 4.10
CA ILE A 142 -2.95 4.58 4.84
C ILE A 142 -2.17 3.40 4.23
N SER A 143 -2.09 3.32 2.90
CA SER A 143 -1.31 2.28 2.22
C SER A 143 0.15 2.26 2.68
N ARG A 144 0.80 3.42 2.79
CA ARG A 144 2.19 3.53 3.28
C ARG A 144 2.36 3.09 4.74
N GLN A 145 1.43 3.47 5.61
CA GLN A 145 1.48 3.06 7.02
C GLN A 145 1.36 1.55 7.18
N ARG A 146 0.58 0.90 6.31
CA ARG A 146 0.43 -0.56 6.31
C ARG A 146 1.69 -1.27 5.84
N GLU A 147 2.43 -0.71 4.90
CA GLU A 147 3.76 -1.23 4.51
C GLU A 147 4.75 -1.21 5.68
N PHE A 148 4.83 -0.09 6.42
CA PHE A 148 5.68 -0.02 7.60
C PHE A 148 5.23 -0.98 8.71
N LEU A 149 3.93 -1.18 8.88
CA LEU A 149 3.39 -2.17 9.82
C LEU A 149 3.76 -3.59 9.37
N ALA A 150 3.68 -3.89 8.07
CA ALA A 150 4.06 -5.20 7.54
C ALA A 150 5.57 -5.46 7.72
N ASP A 151 6.42 -4.46 7.50
CA ASP A 151 7.86 -4.56 7.77
C ASP A 151 8.14 -4.83 9.26
N ALA A 152 7.50 -4.10 10.16
CA ALA A 152 7.65 -4.30 11.59
C ALA A 152 7.16 -5.69 12.03
N THR A 153 6.03 -6.15 11.50
CA THR A 153 5.50 -7.49 11.77
C THR A 153 6.43 -8.58 11.22
N ALA A 154 6.98 -8.39 10.01
CA ALA A 154 7.96 -9.31 9.44
C ALA A 154 9.20 -9.44 10.33
N VAL A 155 9.70 -8.32 10.87
CA VAL A 155 10.81 -8.33 11.84
C VAL A 155 10.42 -9.05 13.13
N GLN A 156 9.20 -8.91 13.63
CA GLN A 156 8.72 -9.63 14.81
C GLN A 156 8.68 -11.15 14.57
N LEU A 157 8.23 -11.58 13.38
CA LEU A 157 8.11 -13.00 13.02
C LEU A 157 9.48 -13.65 12.82
N THR A 158 10.37 -12.98 12.12
CA THR A 158 11.70 -13.53 11.75
C THR A 158 12.77 -13.30 12.81
N ARG A 159 12.61 -12.28 13.65
CA ARG A 159 13.67 -11.72 14.52
C ARG A 159 14.95 -11.34 13.76
N ASN A 160 14.83 -11.14 12.45
CA ASN A 160 15.93 -10.84 11.54
C ASN A 160 15.60 -9.65 10.61
N PRO A 161 15.73 -8.39 11.06
CA PRO A 161 15.50 -7.22 10.23
C PRO A 161 16.46 -7.14 9.04
N LYS A 162 17.68 -7.72 9.18
CA LYS A 162 18.71 -7.74 8.15
C LYS A 162 18.23 -8.50 6.91
N GLY A 163 17.61 -9.67 7.06
CA GLY A 163 17.13 -10.47 5.94
C GLY A 163 16.18 -9.70 5.03
N LEU A 164 15.17 -9.01 5.59
CA LEU A 164 14.25 -8.19 4.80
C LEU A 164 14.96 -6.97 4.19
N ALA A 165 15.86 -6.30 4.91
CA ALA A 165 16.61 -5.15 4.40
C ALA A 165 17.48 -5.53 3.19
N ASP A 166 18.21 -6.65 3.27
CA ASP A 166 19.06 -7.17 2.19
C ASP A 166 18.21 -7.58 0.98
N ALA A 167 17.09 -8.28 1.20
CA ALA A 167 16.15 -8.63 0.16
C ALA A 167 15.65 -7.39 -0.59
N LEU A 168 15.15 -6.38 0.13
CA LEU A 168 14.67 -5.13 -0.47
C LEU A 168 15.77 -4.41 -1.26
N GLN A 169 16.99 -4.42 -0.76
CA GLN A 169 18.14 -3.83 -1.45
C GLN A 169 18.46 -4.55 -2.76
N LYS A 170 18.47 -5.90 -2.76
CA LYS A 170 18.68 -6.71 -3.97
C LYS A 170 17.57 -6.49 -5.00
N ILE A 171 16.31 -6.56 -4.57
CA ILE A 171 15.14 -6.40 -5.45
C ILE A 171 15.10 -4.99 -6.06
N SER A 172 15.38 -3.95 -5.26
CA SER A 172 15.36 -2.56 -5.75
C SER A 172 16.48 -2.26 -6.73
N GLY A 173 17.64 -2.89 -6.56
CA GLY A 173 18.79 -2.78 -7.45
C GLY A 173 18.63 -3.50 -8.78
N ASP A 174 17.66 -4.40 -8.89
CA ASP A 174 17.41 -5.17 -10.10
C ASP A 174 16.80 -4.29 -11.21
N ARG A 175 17.22 -4.52 -12.46
CA ARG A 175 16.77 -3.73 -13.62
C ARG A 175 15.71 -4.44 -14.45
N GLU A 176 15.43 -5.69 -14.17
CA GLU A 176 14.43 -6.46 -14.89
C GLU A 176 13.03 -5.91 -14.66
N VAL A 177 12.19 -6.02 -15.67
CA VAL A 177 10.80 -5.56 -15.63
C VAL A 177 9.91 -6.78 -15.60
N LEU A 178 9.05 -6.88 -14.60
CA LEU A 178 8.11 -7.99 -14.46
C LEU A 178 7.13 -7.99 -15.65
N GLU A 179 7.23 -9.01 -16.51
CA GLU A 179 6.39 -9.14 -17.69
C GLU A 179 4.94 -9.52 -17.34
N ALA A 180 4.76 -10.29 -16.28
CA ALA A 180 3.45 -10.71 -15.77
C ALA A 180 2.64 -9.57 -15.13
N ALA A 181 3.26 -8.42 -14.82
CA ALA A 181 2.59 -7.31 -14.17
C ALA A 181 1.80 -6.43 -15.14
N ASN A 182 0.59 -6.08 -14.73
CA ASN A 182 -0.20 -5.06 -15.38
C ASN A 182 -0.57 -3.95 -14.37
N ARG A 183 -1.17 -2.84 -14.86
CA ARG A 183 -1.54 -1.70 -14.01
C ARG A 183 -2.52 -2.05 -12.90
N ALA A 184 -3.35 -3.07 -13.11
CA ALA A 184 -4.34 -3.50 -12.12
C ALA A 184 -3.70 -4.33 -10.99
N THR A 185 -2.61 -5.06 -11.27
CA THR A 185 -1.90 -5.91 -10.31
C THR A 185 -0.68 -5.25 -9.69
N ALA A 186 -0.21 -4.13 -10.25
CA ALA A 186 1.02 -3.45 -9.81
C ALA A 186 1.09 -3.11 -8.30
N HIS A 187 -0.06 -2.88 -7.67
CA HIS A 187 -0.16 -2.57 -6.25
C HIS A 187 -0.07 -3.80 -5.31
N LEU A 188 -0.07 -5.01 -5.88
CA LEU A 188 0.04 -6.25 -5.11
C LEU A 188 1.50 -6.68 -4.88
N TYR A 189 2.44 -6.12 -5.60
CA TYR A 189 3.84 -6.55 -5.58
C TYR A 189 4.65 -5.79 -4.52
N ILE A 190 5.60 -6.47 -3.88
CA ILE A 190 6.48 -5.92 -2.84
C ILE A 190 7.30 -4.72 -3.32
N VAL A 191 7.65 -4.71 -4.59
CA VAL A 191 8.30 -3.57 -5.29
C VAL A 191 7.53 -3.28 -6.57
N ASN A 192 7.33 -1.99 -6.87
CA ASN A 192 6.59 -1.58 -8.05
C ASN A 192 7.23 -2.15 -9.33
N PRO A 193 6.55 -3.09 -10.04
CA PRO A 193 7.10 -3.75 -11.21
C PRO A 193 7.25 -2.83 -12.43
N ILE A 194 6.63 -1.63 -12.41
CA ILE A 194 6.60 -0.71 -13.55
C ILE A 194 7.58 0.45 -13.33
N LYS A 195 8.88 0.17 -13.37
CA LYS A 195 9.97 1.14 -13.09
C LYS A 195 9.93 2.42 -13.95
N LYS A 196 9.33 2.40 -15.13
CA LYS A 196 9.19 3.61 -15.98
C LYS A 196 8.29 4.69 -15.33
N PHE A 197 7.43 4.33 -14.41
CA PHE A 197 6.55 5.26 -13.71
C PHE A 197 7.19 5.86 -12.45
N GLU A 198 8.17 5.20 -11.83
CA GLU A 198 8.81 5.67 -10.59
C GLU A 198 9.60 6.97 -10.75
N LYS A 199 10.26 7.18 -11.89
CA LYS A 199 10.97 8.46 -12.16
C LYS A 199 10.04 9.67 -12.18
N ARG A 200 8.73 9.47 -12.38
CA ARG A 200 7.72 10.53 -12.44
C ARG A 200 6.87 10.64 -11.16
N SER A 201 6.86 9.60 -10.31
CA SER A 201 6.00 9.51 -9.12
C SER A 201 6.77 9.59 -7.80
N LYS A 202 7.96 10.17 -7.78
CA LYS A 202 8.62 10.55 -6.51
C LYS A 202 7.74 11.57 -5.81
N GLY A 203 6.80 11.10 -5.00
CA GLY A 203 5.92 12.01 -4.29
C GLY A 203 4.68 11.37 -3.68
N LEU A 204 3.77 12.25 -3.30
CA LEU A 204 2.51 12.00 -2.59
C LEU A 204 1.57 10.96 -3.23
N PHE A 205 1.80 10.58 -4.50
CA PHE A 205 0.94 9.67 -5.26
C PHE A 205 1.45 8.23 -5.37
N SER A 206 2.56 7.86 -4.70
CA SER A 206 3.02 6.48 -4.62
C SER A 206 2.21 5.69 -3.58
N THR A 207 1.81 4.46 -3.93
CA THR A 207 1.12 3.53 -3.00
C THR A 207 2.07 2.91 -1.99
N HIS A 208 3.36 2.79 -2.32
CA HIS A 208 4.39 2.28 -1.42
C HIS A 208 5.30 3.41 -0.93
N PRO A 209 5.84 3.31 0.31
CA PRO A 209 6.91 4.19 0.77
C PRO A 209 8.14 4.07 -0.12
N PRO A 210 9.03 5.09 -0.14
CA PRO A 210 10.33 4.94 -0.75
C PRO A 210 11.07 3.74 -0.16
N ILE A 211 11.60 2.89 -1.04
CA ILE A 211 12.23 1.64 -0.59
C ILE A 211 13.48 1.92 0.25
N GLU A 212 14.16 3.01 -0.05
CA GLU A 212 15.32 3.49 0.71
C GLU A 212 14.95 3.81 2.17
N GLU A 213 13.76 4.38 2.41
CA GLU A 213 13.26 4.69 3.74
C GLU A 213 12.97 3.40 4.53
N ARG A 214 12.34 2.40 3.90
CA ARG A 214 12.10 1.09 4.49
C ARG A 214 13.42 0.42 4.89
N ILE A 215 14.41 0.40 3.97
CA ILE A 215 15.74 -0.17 4.23
C ILE A 215 16.42 0.54 5.40
N GLN A 216 16.38 1.87 5.47
CA GLN A 216 16.98 2.63 6.56
C GLN A 216 16.35 2.27 7.92
N ILE A 217 15.03 2.15 8.01
CA ILE A 217 14.34 1.76 9.23
C ILE A 217 14.73 0.34 9.66
N LEU A 218 14.76 -0.62 8.71
CA LEU A 218 15.16 -2.00 9.00
C LEU A 218 16.61 -2.10 9.46
N ARG A 219 17.54 -1.32 8.86
CA ARG A 219 18.94 -1.25 9.30
C ARG A 219 19.10 -0.62 10.68
N ALA A 220 18.27 0.38 11.00
CA ALA A 220 18.26 0.97 12.35
C ALA A 220 17.79 -0.06 13.39
N LEU A 221 16.80 -0.89 13.07
CA LEU A 221 16.36 -1.99 13.94
C LEU A 221 17.43 -3.06 14.11
N GLU A 222 18.20 -3.39 13.06
CA GLU A 222 19.35 -4.29 13.13
C GLU A 222 20.42 -3.77 14.08
N ALA A 223 20.71 -2.48 14.05
CA ALA A 223 21.71 -1.84 14.91
C ALA A 223 21.31 -1.71 16.40
N GLY A 224 20.15 -2.25 16.79
CA GLY A 224 19.59 -2.06 18.14
C GLY A 224 18.95 -0.70 18.36
N GLY A 225 18.68 0.02 17.29
CA GLY A 225 18.19 1.39 17.27
C GLY A 225 16.67 1.53 17.48
N ILE A 226 16.13 0.92 18.53
CA ILE A 226 15.10 1.62 19.28
C ILE A 226 15.88 2.74 19.95
N ALA A 227 15.90 3.94 19.35
CA ALA A 227 16.38 5.09 20.04
C ALA A 227 15.63 5.11 21.38
N GLU A 228 16.30 4.69 22.44
CA GLU A 228 15.98 5.18 23.77
C GLU A 228 15.93 6.69 23.61
N THR A 229 14.75 7.25 23.66
CA THR A 229 14.55 8.63 24.08
C THR A 229 15.02 8.65 25.53
N THR A 230 16.32 8.57 25.72
CA THR A 230 16.97 8.94 26.97
C THR A 230 16.67 10.40 27.16
N GLY A 231 15.60 10.65 27.92
CA GLY A 231 15.50 11.86 28.68
C GLY A 231 16.73 11.92 29.59
N GLN A 232 17.80 12.50 29.12
CA GLN A 232 18.85 13.05 29.98
C GLN A 232 18.23 14.26 30.68
N THR A 233 17.56 13.99 31.80
CA THR A 233 17.46 14.96 32.85
C THR A 233 18.86 15.16 33.42
N SER A 234 19.55 16.14 32.91
CA SER A 234 20.70 16.72 33.60
C SER A 234 20.24 17.25 34.96
N THR A 235 20.46 16.45 36.00
CA THR A 235 20.49 16.96 37.35
C THR A 235 21.90 17.49 37.60
N ASP A 236 22.16 18.69 37.10
CA ASP A 236 23.13 19.56 37.73
C ASP A 236 22.47 20.12 38.99
N THR A 237 22.98 19.77 40.12
CA THR A 237 22.75 20.46 41.38
C THR A 237 24.11 20.75 42.05
N PRO A 238 24.26 21.90 42.66
CA PRO A 238 25.46 22.67 42.90
C PRO A 238 26.42 22.06 43.90
#